data_02138089c2210962a4c41fff6fb74266
#
_entry.id   02138089c2210962a4c41fff6fb74266
#
_cell.length_a   1.000
_cell.length_b   1.000
_cell.length_c   1.000
_cell.angle_alpha   90.00
_cell.angle_beta   90.00
_cell.angle_gamma   90.00
#
_symmetry.space_group_name_H-M   'P 1'
#
loop_
_entity.id
_entity.type
_entity.pdbx_description
1 polymer ?
#
loop_
_entity_poly.entity_id
_entity_poly.type
_entity_poly.pdbx_seq_one_letter_code
_entity_poly.pdbx_strand_id
1 'polypeptide(L)'
;RTEPGAWVVANSGEIVQADKTGDKPLPEMVKEYIKKKYQKPGDVFLGVVHRLDRPVEGLVIFARTSKALTRLNDMFRKEEIKKTYWAIVQNRPPQEEGELVNWLAHNERQNKSFIRKGEGRGAKKAILKYKMISATEHYTLLEVRLLTGRHHQIRCQLSGIGCPIKGDLKYGAKRSNPNGGI
;
A
#
# COMPACT_ATOMS: atom_id res chain seq x y z
N ARG A 1 -6.95 17.99 -6.42
CA ARG A 1 -5.96 19.09 -6.34
C ARG A 1 -4.74 18.51 -5.63
N THR A 2 -3.57 18.53 -6.28
CA THR A 2 -2.30 18.26 -5.63
C THR A 2 -1.95 19.43 -4.72
N GLU A 3 -1.65 19.17 -3.45
CA GLU A 3 -1.13 20.17 -2.53
C GLU A 3 0.11 20.85 -3.14
N PRO A 4 0.24 22.20 -3.08
CA PRO A 4 1.46 22.90 -3.48
C PRO A 4 2.62 22.35 -2.63
N GLY A 5 3.58 21.69 -3.27
CA GLY A 5 4.72 21.08 -2.58
C GLY A 5 4.76 19.55 -2.58
N ALA A 6 3.83 18.89 -3.26
CA ALA A 6 3.85 17.44 -3.46
C ALA A 6 4.16 17.06 -4.92
N TRP A 7 4.78 15.90 -5.10
CA TRP A 7 4.83 15.14 -6.35
C TRP A 7 3.91 13.94 -6.21
N VAL A 8 3.12 13.66 -7.24
CA VAL A 8 2.35 12.41 -7.34
C VAL A 8 2.92 11.62 -8.49
N VAL A 9 3.35 10.40 -8.20
CA VAL A 9 4.04 9.52 -9.15
C VAL A 9 3.25 8.23 -9.26
N ALA A 10 2.95 7.81 -10.49
CA ALA A 10 2.42 6.48 -10.75
C ALA A 10 3.56 5.47 -10.63
N ASN A 11 3.35 4.44 -9.82
CA ASN A 11 4.30 3.35 -9.61
C ASN A 11 3.74 2.05 -10.18
N SER A 12 4.56 1.34 -10.94
CA SER A 12 4.19 0.07 -11.58
C SER A 12 5.18 -1.04 -11.20
N GLY A 13 5.32 -1.29 -9.89
CA GLY A 13 6.14 -2.38 -9.37
C GLY A 13 7.53 -2.00 -8.86
N GLU A 14 7.87 -0.71 -8.85
CA GLU A 14 9.13 -0.25 -8.26
C GLU A 14 9.05 -0.20 -6.73
N ILE A 15 10.17 -0.51 -6.06
CA ILE A 15 10.23 -0.39 -4.60
C ILE A 15 10.25 1.08 -4.19
N VAL A 16 9.44 1.45 -3.22
CA VAL A 16 9.40 2.83 -2.69
C VAL A 16 10.45 3.07 -1.61
N GLN A 17 10.95 2.03 -0.98
CA GLN A 17 11.99 2.08 0.05
C GLN A 17 13.06 1.04 -0.26
N ALA A 18 14.34 1.39 -0.11
CA ALA A 18 15.43 0.45 -0.29
C ALA A 18 15.23 -0.83 0.54
N ASP A 19 15.46 -1.96 -0.08
CA ASP A 19 15.37 -3.27 0.54
C ASP A 19 16.66 -4.10 0.26
N LYS A 20 16.61 -5.39 0.57
CA LYS A 20 17.75 -6.29 0.41
C LYS A 20 18.01 -6.72 -1.04
N THR A 21 17.16 -6.35 -2.00
CA THR A 21 17.29 -6.78 -3.40
C THR A 21 18.38 -5.99 -4.15
N GLY A 22 18.73 -4.80 -3.66
CA GLY A 22 19.66 -3.90 -4.34
C GLY A 22 19.06 -3.14 -5.51
N ASP A 23 17.76 -3.29 -5.76
CA ASP A 23 17.05 -2.53 -6.79
C ASP A 23 17.03 -1.05 -6.44
N LYS A 24 17.11 -0.20 -7.47
CA LYS A 24 17.06 1.25 -7.29
C LYS A 24 15.66 1.69 -6.83
N PRO A 25 15.53 2.33 -5.67
CA PRO A 25 14.22 2.75 -5.18
C PRO A 25 13.59 3.86 -6.03
N LEU A 26 12.26 3.86 -6.14
CA LEU A 26 11.49 4.89 -6.84
C LEU A 26 11.88 6.33 -6.44
N PRO A 27 12.14 6.68 -5.17
CA PRO A 27 12.58 8.02 -4.80
C PRO A 27 13.87 8.46 -5.51
N GLU A 28 14.83 7.56 -5.68
CA GLU A 28 16.09 7.88 -6.37
C GLU A 28 15.86 8.11 -7.86
N MET A 29 15.02 7.31 -8.49
CA MET A 29 14.62 7.51 -9.90
C MET A 29 13.93 8.86 -10.09
N VAL A 30 13.03 9.22 -9.18
CA VAL A 30 12.31 10.51 -9.21
C VAL A 30 13.26 11.69 -8.98
N LYS A 31 14.21 11.59 -8.05
CA LYS A 31 15.25 12.62 -7.83
C LYS A 31 16.08 12.86 -9.10
N GLU A 32 16.52 11.81 -9.77
CA GLU A 32 17.27 11.92 -11.02
C GLU A 32 16.45 12.58 -12.13
N TYR A 33 15.18 12.14 -12.28
CA TYR A 33 14.27 12.76 -13.22
C TYR A 33 14.11 14.26 -12.95
N ILE A 34 13.89 14.65 -11.70
CA ILE A 34 13.75 16.06 -11.30
C ILE A 34 15.04 16.85 -11.59
N LYS A 35 16.19 16.27 -11.22
CA LYS A 35 17.51 16.88 -11.44
C LYS A 35 17.73 17.15 -12.93
N LYS A 36 17.49 16.17 -13.77
CA LYS A 36 17.64 16.28 -15.23
C LYS A 36 16.65 17.26 -15.85
N LYS A 37 15.34 17.12 -15.52
CA LYS A 37 14.28 17.93 -16.12
C LYS A 37 14.41 19.42 -15.79
N TYR A 38 14.80 19.74 -14.58
CA TYR A 38 14.89 21.14 -14.11
C TYR A 38 16.36 21.64 -14.00
N GLN A 39 17.30 20.90 -14.57
CA GLN A 39 18.73 21.25 -14.62
C GLN A 39 19.29 21.75 -13.28
N LYS A 40 18.93 21.05 -12.18
CA LYS A 40 19.32 21.46 -10.83
C LYS A 40 20.83 21.18 -10.61
N PRO A 41 21.62 22.18 -10.17
CA PRO A 41 23.05 22.03 -10.00
C PRO A 41 23.44 21.17 -8.79
N GLY A 42 22.56 21.06 -7.78
CA GLY A 42 22.81 20.35 -6.53
C GLY A 42 21.92 19.13 -6.33
N ASP A 43 21.87 18.66 -5.08
CA ASP A 43 21.01 17.57 -4.68
C ASP A 43 19.52 17.95 -4.69
N VAL A 44 18.69 16.97 -5.05
CA VAL A 44 17.24 17.13 -5.06
C VAL A 44 16.67 16.58 -3.77
N PHE A 45 16.01 17.42 -3.00
CA PHE A 45 15.23 16.96 -1.86
C PHE A 45 13.95 16.25 -2.36
N LEU A 46 13.69 15.07 -1.80
CA LEU A 46 12.44 14.34 -2.02
C LEU A 46 12.08 13.59 -0.74
N GLY A 47 11.01 14.00 -0.07
CA GLY A 47 10.54 13.39 1.16
C GLY A 47 9.57 12.24 0.90
N VAL A 48 9.87 11.06 1.44
CA VAL A 48 8.99 9.87 1.39
C VAL A 48 8.01 9.92 2.54
N VAL A 49 6.71 9.93 2.27
CA VAL A 49 5.65 10.01 3.29
C VAL A 49 4.88 8.70 3.47
N HIS A 50 4.83 7.88 2.43
CA HIS A 50 4.22 6.55 2.46
C HIS A 50 4.87 5.64 1.41
N ARG A 51 4.50 4.38 1.42
CA ARG A 51 4.99 3.38 0.45
C ARG A 51 3.86 2.47 -0.01
N LEU A 52 4.05 1.83 -1.15
CA LEU A 52 3.29 0.68 -1.60
C LEU A 52 4.13 -0.59 -1.40
N ASP A 53 3.46 -1.73 -1.22
CA ASP A 53 4.12 -3.03 -1.29
C ASP A 53 4.68 -3.25 -2.70
N ARG A 54 5.81 -3.93 -2.83
CA ARG A 54 6.49 -4.13 -4.13
C ARG A 54 5.58 -4.66 -5.24
N PRO A 55 4.72 -5.67 -5.01
CA PRO A 55 3.86 -6.21 -6.06
C PRO A 55 2.60 -5.38 -6.35
N VAL A 56 2.48 -4.18 -5.75
CA VAL A 56 1.29 -3.32 -5.85
C VAL A 56 1.59 -2.12 -6.74
N GLU A 57 0.71 -1.88 -7.69
CA GLU A 57 0.73 -0.68 -8.55
C GLU A 57 -0.14 0.42 -7.94
N GLY A 58 0.18 1.67 -8.23
CA GLY A 58 -0.63 2.79 -7.77
C GLY A 58 0.11 4.11 -7.65
N LEU A 59 -0.50 5.05 -6.94
CA LEU A 59 0.02 6.41 -6.79
C LEU A 59 0.85 6.55 -5.52
N VAL A 60 2.04 7.14 -5.65
CA VAL A 60 2.93 7.46 -4.53
C VAL A 60 3.10 8.98 -4.46
N ILE A 61 2.94 9.52 -3.25
CA ILE A 61 3.09 10.95 -2.97
C ILE A 61 4.46 11.19 -2.35
N PHE A 62 5.19 12.17 -2.85
CA PHE A 62 6.45 12.64 -2.31
C PHE A 62 6.39 14.12 -1.96
N ALA A 63 7.03 14.51 -0.87
CA ALA A 63 7.18 15.90 -0.49
C ALA A 63 8.32 16.58 -1.28
N ARG A 64 8.07 17.79 -1.77
CA ARG A 64 9.07 18.59 -2.50
C ARG A 64 10.01 19.37 -1.59
N THR A 65 9.63 19.59 -0.34
CA THR A 65 10.37 20.34 0.66
C THR A 65 10.22 19.71 2.04
N SER A 66 11.12 20.01 2.96
CA SER A 66 11.02 19.57 4.36
C SER A 66 9.74 20.05 5.04
N LYS A 67 9.31 21.29 4.75
CA LYS A 67 8.04 21.83 5.26
C LYS A 67 6.83 21.06 4.74
N ALA A 68 6.81 20.69 3.45
CA ALA A 68 5.77 19.85 2.88
C ALA A 68 5.81 18.43 3.46
N LEU A 69 7.00 17.88 3.73
CA LEU A 69 7.15 16.57 4.37
C LEU A 69 6.48 16.53 5.76
N THR A 70 6.74 17.55 6.59
CA THR A 70 6.13 17.66 7.91
C THR A 70 4.60 17.71 7.80
N ARG A 71 4.05 18.56 6.91
CA ARG A 71 2.61 18.69 6.71
C ARG A 71 1.96 17.40 6.22
N LEU A 72 2.56 16.75 5.21
CA LEU A 72 2.04 15.49 4.68
C LEU A 72 2.09 14.38 5.73
N ASN A 73 3.17 14.27 6.51
CA ASN A 73 3.24 13.31 7.60
C ASN A 73 2.15 13.55 8.66
N ASP A 74 1.84 14.80 8.98
CA ASP A 74 0.75 15.15 9.89
C ASP A 74 -0.61 14.76 9.31
N MET A 75 -0.86 15.02 8.03
CA MET A 75 -2.09 14.61 7.35
C MET A 75 -2.26 13.09 7.33
N PHE A 76 -1.17 12.34 7.07
CA PHE A 76 -1.21 10.87 7.15
C PHE A 76 -1.50 10.38 8.57
N ARG A 77 -0.88 10.99 9.59
CA ARG A 77 -1.07 10.64 11.00
C ARG A 77 -2.48 10.92 11.48
N LYS A 78 -3.08 12.03 11.05
CA LYS A 78 -4.45 12.45 11.37
C LYS A 78 -5.52 11.78 10.50
N GLU A 79 -5.12 10.87 9.60
CA GLU A 79 -6.00 10.17 8.67
C GLU A 79 -6.81 11.10 7.74
N GLU A 80 -6.30 12.30 7.49
CA GLU A 80 -6.90 13.28 6.58
C GLU A 80 -6.75 12.86 5.11
N ILE A 81 -5.77 12.00 4.79
CA ILE A 81 -5.55 11.46 3.44
C ILE A 81 -6.38 10.20 3.26
N LYS A 82 -7.37 10.30 2.38
CA LYS A 82 -8.22 9.15 2.01
C LYS A 82 -7.45 8.22 1.07
N LYS A 83 -7.17 7.01 1.55
CA LYS A 83 -6.47 5.96 0.79
C LYS A 83 -7.50 4.97 0.26
N THR A 84 -7.69 4.97 -1.05
CA THR A 84 -8.58 4.04 -1.75
C THR A 84 -7.75 3.13 -2.64
N TYR A 85 -8.02 1.83 -2.58
CA TYR A 85 -7.37 0.80 -3.37
C TYR A 85 -8.42 -0.03 -4.09
N TRP A 86 -8.04 -0.58 -5.22
CA TRP A 86 -8.79 -1.65 -5.88
C TRP A 86 -8.05 -2.96 -5.65
N ALA A 87 -8.80 -3.99 -5.29
CA ALA A 87 -8.27 -5.33 -5.07
C ALA A 87 -9.12 -6.35 -5.82
N ILE A 88 -8.49 -7.10 -6.70
CA ILE A 88 -9.11 -8.27 -7.33
C ILE A 88 -8.85 -9.45 -6.39
N VAL A 89 -9.90 -10.02 -5.82
CA VAL A 89 -9.81 -11.12 -4.86
C VAL A 89 -10.36 -12.41 -5.44
N GLN A 90 -9.83 -13.53 -4.96
CA GLN A 90 -10.43 -14.85 -5.16
C GLN A 90 -11.63 -14.97 -4.22
N ASN A 91 -12.67 -15.63 -4.67
CA ASN A 91 -13.93 -15.81 -3.97
C ASN A 91 -14.73 -14.50 -3.81
N ARG A 92 -15.99 -14.67 -3.49
CA ARG A 92 -16.90 -13.56 -3.17
C ARG A 92 -16.85 -13.33 -1.65
N PRO A 93 -16.68 -12.09 -1.18
CA PRO A 93 -16.77 -11.82 0.25
C PRO A 93 -18.17 -12.17 0.79
N PRO A 94 -18.29 -12.47 2.09
CA PRO A 94 -19.55 -12.87 2.70
C PRO A 94 -20.62 -11.78 2.64
N GLN A 95 -20.24 -10.52 2.50
CA GLN A 95 -21.13 -9.38 2.33
C GLN A 95 -20.62 -8.51 1.18
N GLU A 96 -21.53 -7.76 0.52
CA GLU A 96 -21.16 -6.87 -0.60
C GLU A 96 -20.36 -5.65 -0.14
N GLU A 97 -20.54 -5.24 1.09
CA GLU A 97 -19.76 -4.19 1.74
C GLU A 97 -19.57 -4.53 3.23
N GLY A 98 -18.49 -4.04 3.81
CA GLY A 98 -18.23 -4.31 5.22
C GLY A 98 -17.03 -3.55 5.77
N GLU A 99 -16.90 -3.62 7.09
CA GLU A 99 -15.74 -3.11 7.82
C GLU A 99 -14.99 -4.30 8.46
N LEU A 100 -13.68 -4.36 8.24
CA LEU A 100 -12.81 -5.35 8.87
C LEU A 100 -11.98 -4.67 9.95
N VAL A 101 -12.16 -5.14 11.18
CA VAL A 101 -11.42 -4.67 12.35
C VAL A 101 -10.65 -5.87 12.92
N ASN A 102 -9.33 -5.81 12.85
CA ASN A 102 -8.45 -6.88 13.33
C ASN A 102 -7.25 -6.32 14.08
N TRP A 103 -6.59 -7.16 14.85
CA TRP A 103 -5.27 -6.89 15.42
C TRP A 103 -4.22 -7.58 14.54
N LEU A 104 -3.29 -6.82 13.96
CA LEU A 104 -2.25 -7.34 13.07
C LEU A 104 -0.89 -7.28 13.73
N ALA A 105 -0.20 -8.42 13.76
CA ALA A 105 1.21 -8.52 14.18
C ALA A 105 2.09 -8.80 12.95
N HIS A 106 3.18 -8.05 12.80
CA HIS A 106 4.18 -8.26 11.76
C HIS A 106 5.25 -9.25 12.22
N ASN A 107 5.50 -10.27 11.42
CA ASN A 107 6.64 -11.16 11.57
C ASN A 107 7.73 -10.76 10.57
N GLU A 108 8.80 -10.16 11.07
CA GLU A 108 9.91 -9.66 10.24
C GLU A 108 10.64 -10.77 9.49
N ARG A 109 10.84 -11.94 10.11
CA ARG A 109 11.55 -13.08 9.49
C ARG A 109 10.81 -13.58 8.25
N GLN A 110 9.49 -13.63 8.30
CA GLN A 110 8.64 -14.08 7.19
C GLN A 110 8.22 -12.92 6.29
N ASN A 111 8.50 -11.67 6.67
CA ASN A 111 7.96 -10.47 6.05
C ASN A 111 6.45 -10.60 5.77
N LYS A 112 5.70 -11.00 6.82
CA LYS A 112 4.27 -11.32 6.74
C LYS A 112 3.53 -10.81 7.97
N SER A 113 2.30 -10.33 7.81
CA SER A 113 1.41 -9.96 8.90
C SER A 113 0.40 -11.07 9.18
N PHE A 114 0.00 -11.18 10.44
CA PHE A 114 -0.93 -12.19 10.92
C PHE A 114 -2.02 -11.55 11.77
N ILE A 115 -3.26 -12.01 11.62
CA ILE A 115 -4.37 -11.66 12.50
C ILE A 115 -4.16 -12.32 13.88
N ARG A 116 -4.33 -11.52 14.93
CA ARG A 116 -4.28 -11.97 16.34
C ARG A 116 -5.65 -11.76 16.99
N LYS A 117 -5.90 -12.52 18.06
CA LYS A 117 -7.19 -12.48 18.80
C LYS A 117 -7.42 -11.19 19.57
N GLY A 118 -6.40 -10.35 19.77
CA GLY A 118 -6.51 -9.10 20.53
C GLY A 118 -5.23 -8.31 20.55
N GLU A 119 -5.25 -7.24 21.33
CA GLU A 119 -4.10 -6.38 21.60
C GLU A 119 -3.01 -7.17 22.36
N GLY A 120 -1.75 -6.86 22.05
CA GLY A 120 -0.59 -7.45 22.73
C GLY A 120 0.42 -8.05 21.76
N ARG A 121 1.61 -8.39 22.28
CA ARG A 121 2.74 -8.97 21.53
C ARG A 121 3.05 -8.25 20.21
N GLY A 122 2.98 -6.88 20.20
CA GLY A 122 3.25 -6.05 19.04
C GLY A 122 2.12 -5.99 18.00
N ALA A 123 0.95 -6.57 18.29
CA ALA A 123 -0.22 -6.46 17.42
C ALA A 123 -0.81 -5.03 17.49
N LYS A 124 -1.16 -4.48 16.34
CA LYS A 124 -1.74 -3.14 16.20
C LYS A 124 -3.11 -3.23 15.56
N LYS A 125 -4.05 -2.43 16.03
CA LYS A 125 -5.39 -2.34 15.46
C LYS A 125 -5.32 -1.90 14.00
N ALA A 126 -6.04 -2.60 13.13
CA ALA A 126 -6.14 -2.39 11.69
C ALA A 126 -7.61 -2.32 11.29
N ILE A 127 -7.98 -1.26 10.60
CA ILE A 127 -9.36 -1.02 10.18
C ILE A 127 -9.35 -0.67 8.68
N LEU A 128 -10.15 -1.38 7.92
CA LEU A 128 -10.47 -1.06 6.53
C LEU A 128 -11.98 -1.22 6.28
N LYS A 129 -12.49 -0.51 5.29
CA LYS A 129 -13.81 -0.75 4.71
C LYS A 129 -13.65 -1.26 3.29
N TYR A 130 -14.53 -2.15 2.87
CA TYR A 130 -14.56 -2.61 1.49
C TYR A 130 -15.97 -2.55 0.93
N LYS A 131 -16.05 -2.43 -0.39
CA LYS A 131 -17.29 -2.51 -1.17
C LYS A 131 -17.02 -3.28 -2.45
N MET A 132 -17.89 -4.20 -2.77
CA MET A 132 -17.87 -4.92 -4.04
C MET A 132 -18.27 -3.99 -5.17
N ILE A 133 -17.42 -3.90 -6.19
CA ILE A 133 -17.67 -3.10 -7.41
C ILE A 133 -18.24 -3.99 -8.52
N SER A 134 -17.64 -5.17 -8.71
CA SER A 134 -18.08 -6.16 -9.68
C SER A 134 -17.60 -7.54 -9.29
N ALA A 135 -18.25 -8.56 -9.85
CA ALA A 135 -17.85 -9.95 -9.64
C ALA A 135 -17.95 -10.73 -10.96
N THR A 136 -17.05 -11.68 -11.13
CA THR A 136 -17.09 -12.74 -12.12
C THR A 136 -17.31 -14.08 -11.43
N GLU A 137 -17.33 -15.16 -12.17
CA GLU A 137 -17.45 -16.51 -11.62
C GLU A 137 -16.32 -16.83 -10.60
N HIS A 138 -15.09 -16.34 -10.85
CA HIS A 138 -13.92 -16.72 -10.05
C HIS A 138 -13.30 -15.58 -9.27
N TYR A 139 -13.59 -14.34 -9.59
CA TYR A 139 -12.95 -13.16 -9.01
C TYR A 139 -13.95 -12.07 -8.70
N THR A 140 -13.64 -11.31 -7.67
CA THR A 140 -14.41 -10.13 -7.26
C THR A 140 -13.50 -8.91 -7.21
N LEU A 141 -13.94 -7.79 -7.79
CA LEU A 141 -13.28 -6.51 -7.66
C LEU A 141 -13.85 -5.76 -6.45
N LEU A 142 -12.99 -5.42 -5.53
CA LEU A 142 -13.32 -4.63 -4.33
C LEU A 142 -12.69 -3.25 -4.40
N GLU A 143 -13.46 -2.23 -4.03
CA GLU A 143 -12.94 -0.96 -3.56
C GLU A 143 -12.62 -1.08 -2.07
N VAL A 144 -11.41 -0.74 -1.67
CA VAL A 144 -10.95 -0.83 -0.28
C VAL A 144 -10.52 0.54 0.21
N ARG A 145 -11.09 1.00 1.31
CA ARG A 145 -10.72 2.22 2.02
C ARG A 145 -9.94 1.87 3.28
N LEU A 146 -8.69 2.31 3.34
CA LEU A 146 -7.86 2.15 4.53
C LEU A 146 -8.13 3.28 5.53
N LEU A 147 -8.55 2.92 6.75
CA LEU A 147 -8.61 3.83 7.89
C LEU A 147 -7.30 3.82 8.69
N THR A 148 -6.56 2.71 8.65
CA THR A 148 -5.22 2.56 9.22
C THR A 148 -4.24 2.11 8.15
N GLY A 149 -2.93 2.20 8.39
CA GLY A 149 -1.88 1.79 7.44
C GLY A 149 -0.90 0.81 8.07
N ARG A 150 -1.30 -0.46 8.29
CA ARG A 150 -0.43 -1.51 8.84
C ARG A 150 0.26 -2.26 7.70
N HIS A 151 1.41 -2.86 8.03
CA HIS A 151 2.14 -3.70 7.09
C HIS A 151 1.25 -4.80 6.50
N HIS A 152 1.19 -4.90 5.17
CA HIS A 152 0.36 -5.84 4.40
C HIS A 152 -1.13 -5.87 4.82
N GLN A 153 -1.68 -4.75 5.27
CA GLN A 153 -3.00 -4.71 5.91
C GLN A 153 -4.10 -5.28 5.03
N ILE A 154 -4.26 -4.78 3.81
CA ILE A 154 -5.32 -5.22 2.88
C ILE A 154 -5.16 -6.71 2.60
N ARG A 155 -3.94 -7.14 2.27
CA ARG A 155 -3.60 -8.53 1.94
C ARG A 155 -3.98 -9.48 3.09
N CYS A 156 -3.59 -9.12 4.31
CA CYS A 156 -3.84 -9.92 5.50
C CYS A 156 -5.33 -9.99 5.87
N GLN A 157 -6.02 -8.84 5.88
CA GLN A 157 -7.43 -8.78 6.29
C GLN A 157 -8.36 -9.43 5.26
N LEU A 158 -8.16 -9.22 3.96
CA LEU A 158 -8.97 -9.88 2.93
C LEU A 158 -8.73 -11.39 2.90
N SER A 159 -7.50 -11.85 3.06
CA SER A 159 -7.20 -13.27 3.23
C SER A 159 -7.91 -13.85 4.47
N GLY A 160 -7.99 -13.09 5.55
CA GLY A 160 -8.64 -13.48 6.79
C GLY A 160 -10.15 -13.77 6.67
N ILE A 161 -10.82 -13.19 5.67
CA ILE A 161 -12.22 -13.47 5.34
C ILE A 161 -12.39 -14.48 4.19
N GLY A 162 -11.31 -15.19 3.82
CA GLY A 162 -11.34 -16.17 2.74
C GLY A 162 -11.27 -15.60 1.32
N CYS A 163 -10.91 -14.32 1.18
CA CYS A 163 -10.84 -13.60 -0.09
C CYS A 163 -9.40 -13.12 -0.38
N PRO A 164 -8.41 -14.01 -0.57
CA PRO A 164 -7.04 -13.60 -0.87
C PRO A 164 -6.99 -12.83 -2.19
N ILE A 165 -6.12 -11.83 -2.27
CA ILE A 165 -5.90 -11.07 -3.50
C ILE A 165 -5.36 -12.00 -4.59
N LYS A 166 -5.86 -11.87 -5.80
CA LYS A 166 -5.41 -12.64 -6.97
C LYS A 166 -3.89 -12.47 -7.15
N GLY A 167 -3.17 -13.58 -7.23
CA GLY A 167 -1.71 -13.57 -7.38
C GLY A 167 -0.92 -13.53 -6.09
N ASP A 168 -1.55 -13.25 -4.96
CA ASP A 168 -0.88 -13.13 -3.65
C ASP A 168 -0.65 -14.49 -2.98
N LEU A 169 0.37 -15.23 -3.44
CA LEU A 169 0.72 -16.54 -2.88
C LEU A 169 1.04 -16.46 -1.39
N LYS A 170 1.64 -15.34 -0.92
CA LYS A 170 2.00 -15.16 0.49
C LYS A 170 0.78 -15.19 1.41
N TYR A 171 -0.37 -14.77 0.92
CA TYR A 171 -1.64 -14.71 1.65
C TYR A 171 -2.69 -15.69 1.15
N GLY A 172 -2.30 -16.70 0.39
CA GLY A 172 -3.15 -17.86 0.11
C GLY A 172 -3.80 -17.89 -1.26
N ALA A 173 -3.39 -17.04 -2.20
CA ALA A 173 -3.79 -17.21 -3.59
C ALA A 173 -3.25 -18.54 -4.16
N LYS A 174 -4.06 -19.20 -4.98
CA LYS A 174 -3.71 -20.52 -5.56
C LYS A 174 -2.63 -20.43 -6.64
N ARG A 175 -2.52 -19.30 -7.33
CA ARG A 175 -1.58 -19.07 -8.46
C ARG A 175 -1.05 -17.65 -8.40
N SER A 176 0.21 -17.45 -8.86
CA SER A 176 0.77 -16.12 -9.10
C SER A 176 0.19 -15.50 -10.37
N ASN A 177 0.24 -14.18 -10.47
CA ASN A 177 0.07 -13.51 -11.76
C ASN A 177 1.37 -13.64 -12.60
N PRO A 178 1.30 -13.57 -13.94
CA PRO A 178 2.48 -13.73 -14.81
C PRO A 178 3.62 -12.76 -14.50
N ASN A 179 3.29 -11.52 -14.10
CA ASN A 179 4.27 -10.46 -13.74
C ASN A 179 4.63 -10.44 -12.26
N GLY A 180 4.09 -11.36 -11.43
CA GLY A 180 4.27 -11.35 -9.98
C GLY A 180 3.55 -10.23 -9.24
N GLY A 181 2.80 -9.37 -9.93
CA GLY A 181 1.96 -8.32 -9.31
C GLY A 181 0.70 -8.88 -8.63
N ILE A 182 0.10 -8.08 -7.76
CA ILE A 182 -1.16 -8.40 -7.05
C ILE A 182 -2.12 -7.23 -7.13
#